data_9a0b71e45716f984abb2c50189accafa
#
_entry.id   9a0b71e45716f984abb2c50189accafa
#
_cell.length_a   1.000
_cell.length_b   1.000
_cell.length_c   1.000
_cell.angle_alpha   90.00
_cell.angle_beta   90.00
_cell.angle_gamma   90.00
#
_symmetry.space_group_name_H-M   'P 1'
#
loop_
_entity.id
_entity.type
_entity.pdbx_description
1 polymer ?
#
loop_
_entity_poly.entity_id
_entity_poly.type
_entity_poly.pdbx_seq_one_letter_code
_entity_poly.pdbx_strand_id
1 'polypeptide(L)' 'MIVMNLDVMLAKRKMRSNELAERIGLTQANLSILKTGKAKAIRLSTLDAICRELQCTPGDILEYREDEAMS' A
#
# COMPACT_ATOMS: atom_id res chain seq x y z
N MET A 1 -6.91 -14.40 0.78
CA MET A 1 -7.06 -13.06 0.19
C MET A 1 -5.80 -12.24 0.34
N ILE A 2 -5.59 -11.31 -0.54
CA ILE A 2 -4.44 -10.41 -0.43
C ILE A 2 -4.85 -9.18 0.37
N VAL A 3 -4.02 -8.83 1.36
CA VAL A 3 -4.26 -7.70 2.24
C VAL A 3 -3.18 -6.65 1.99
N MET A 4 -3.61 -5.39 1.90
CA MET A 4 -2.70 -4.28 1.71
C MET A 4 -2.41 -3.63 3.06
N ASN A 5 -1.15 -3.67 3.49
CA ASN A 5 -0.72 -3.13 4.78
C ASN A 5 -0.03 -1.77 4.65
N LEU A 6 -0.45 -0.98 3.67
CA LEU A 6 0.16 0.32 3.41
C LEU A 6 0.04 1.26 4.60
N ASP A 7 -1.12 1.26 5.28
CA ASP A 7 -1.33 2.09 6.46
C ASP A 7 -0.31 1.79 7.55
N VAL A 8 -0.03 0.50 7.75
CA VAL A 8 0.92 0.08 8.77
C VAL A 8 2.31 0.63 8.47
N MET A 9 2.72 0.55 7.20
CA MET A 9 4.03 1.04 6.80
C MET A 9 4.12 2.55 6.87
N LEU A 10 3.05 3.25 6.50
CA LEU A 10 3.02 4.71 6.63
C LEU A 10 3.18 5.12 8.10
N ALA A 11 2.48 4.43 8.99
CA ALA A 11 2.60 4.70 10.42
C ALA A 11 4.02 4.43 10.93
N LYS A 12 4.62 3.32 10.49
CA LYS A 12 5.98 2.97 10.90
C LYS A 12 7.00 4.01 10.47
N ARG A 13 6.79 4.60 9.30
CA ARG A 13 7.71 5.61 8.75
C ARG A 13 7.31 7.03 9.11
N LYS A 14 6.20 7.20 9.85
CA LYS A 14 5.67 8.50 10.26
C LYS A 14 5.45 9.40 9.04
N MET A 15 4.95 8.81 7.97
CA MET A 15 4.68 9.52 6.72
C MET A 15 3.17 9.57 6.51
N ARG A 16 2.68 10.72 6.08
CA ARG A 16 1.26 10.90 5.77
C ARG A 16 0.97 10.39 4.37
N SER A 17 -0.25 9.92 4.16
CA SER A 17 -0.64 9.38 2.86
C SER A 17 -0.56 10.43 1.75
N ASN A 18 -0.91 11.70 2.04
CA ASN A 18 -0.80 12.74 1.02
C ASN A 18 0.65 13.02 0.65
N GLU A 19 1.56 12.89 1.61
CA GLU A 19 2.98 13.06 1.35
C GLU A 19 3.49 11.95 0.44
N LEU A 20 3.11 10.70 0.71
CA LEU A 20 3.50 9.59 -0.15
C LEU A 20 2.93 9.74 -1.55
N ALA A 21 1.64 10.10 -1.65
CA ALA A 21 1.00 10.30 -2.95
C ALA A 21 1.76 11.32 -3.79
N GLU A 22 2.14 12.43 -3.19
CA GLU A 22 2.89 13.48 -3.87
C GLU A 22 4.25 12.97 -4.35
N ARG A 23 4.95 12.22 -3.50
CA ARG A 23 6.29 11.71 -3.82
C ARG A 23 6.29 10.71 -4.96
N ILE A 24 5.24 9.91 -5.08
CA ILE A 24 5.18 8.87 -6.11
C ILE A 24 4.31 9.24 -7.30
N GLY A 25 3.77 10.47 -7.30
CA GLY A 25 3.01 10.97 -8.44
C GLY A 25 1.61 10.41 -8.57
N LEU A 26 1.01 9.98 -7.46
CA LEU A 26 -0.38 9.54 -7.44
C LEU A 26 -1.28 10.62 -6.86
N THR A 27 -2.56 10.57 -7.23
CA THR A 27 -3.55 11.42 -6.57
C THR A 27 -3.89 10.83 -5.21
N GLN A 28 -4.38 11.66 -4.30
CA GLN A 28 -4.85 11.21 -3.00
C GLN A 28 -5.95 10.16 -3.13
N ALA A 29 -6.84 10.35 -4.10
CA ALA A 29 -7.94 9.41 -4.32
C ALA A 29 -7.41 8.03 -4.73
N ASN A 30 -6.43 7.99 -5.63
CA ASN A 30 -5.85 6.72 -6.06
C ASN A 30 -5.08 6.03 -4.94
N LEU A 31 -4.36 6.80 -4.15
CA LEU A 31 -3.65 6.23 -3.02
C LEU A 31 -4.61 5.68 -1.97
N SER A 32 -5.72 6.40 -1.75
CA SER A 32 -6.75 5.96 -0.82
C SER A 32 -7.35 4.61 -1.23
N ILE A 33 -7.56 4.41 -2.53
CA ILE A 33 -8.06 3.14 -3.05
C ILE A 33 -7.08 2.00 -2.73
N LEU A 34 -5.79 2.25 -2.91
CA LEU A 34 -4.76 1.26 -2.57
C LEU A 34 -4.74 1.00 -1.07
N LYS A 35 -4.79 2.07 -0.28
CA LYS A 35 -4.68 2.00 1.17
C LYS A 35 -5.82 1.23 1.81
N THR A 36 -7.02 1.37 1.28
CA THR A 36 -8.21 0.70 1.82
C THR A 36 -8.39 -0.73 1.30
N GLY A 37 -7.51 -1.17 0.39
CA GLY A 37 -7.60 -2.52 -0.16
C GLY A 37 -8.67 -2.70 -1.21
N LYS A 38 -9.24 -1.61 -1.71
CA LYS A 38 -10.29 -1.67 -2.74
C LYS A 38 -9.73 -1.76 -4.15
N ALA A 39 -8.42 -1.61 -4.30
CA ALA A 39 -7.79 -1.72 -5.61
C ALA A 39 -7.81 -3.18 -6.05
N LYS A 40 -8.14 -3.40 -7.33
CA LYS A 40 -8.14 -4.74 -7.92
C LYS A 40 -6.77 -5.10 -8.47
N ALA A 41 -5.91 -4.10 -8.66
CA ALA A 41 -4.59 -4.30 -9.22
C ALA A 41 -3.68 -3.17 -8.78
N ILE A 42 -2.39 -3.44 -8.76
CA ILE A 42 -1.38 -2.42 -8.54
C ILE A 42 -0.28 -2.64 -9.57
N ARG A 43 0.19 -1.56 -10.18
CA ARG A 43 1.28 -1.66 -11.14
C ARG A 43 2.59 -1.92 -10.39
N LEU A 44 3.45 -2.73 -10.98
CA LEU A 44 4.74 -2.99 -10.37
C LEU A 44 5.57 -1.71 -10.22
N SER A 45 5.44 -0.79 -11.17
CA SER A 45 6.13 0.50 -11.06
C SER A 45 5.65 1.31 -9.85
N THR A 46 4.36 1.27 -9.56
CA THR A 46 3.81 1.93 -8.38
C THR A 46 4.29 1.27 -7.11
N LEU A 47 4.27 -0.05 -7.07
CA LEU A 47 4.76 -0.81 -5.93
C LEU A 47 6.24 -0.53 -5.68
N ASP A 48 7.03 -0.47 -6.74
CA ASP A 48 8.45 -0.14 -6.65
C ASP A 48 8.65 1.24 -6.03
N ALA A 49 7.88 2.23 -6.49
CA ALA A 49 7.98 3.58 -5.97
C ALA A 49 7.61 3.65 -4.48
N ILE A 50 6.56 2.93 -4.09
CA ILE A 50 6.14 2.88 -2.69
C ILE A 50 7.24 2.26 -1.83
N CYS A 51 7.80 1.14 -2.27
CA CYS A 51 8.88 0.47 -1.53
C CYS A 51 10.10 1.37 -1.40
N ARG A 52 10.43 2.09 -2.45
CA ARG A 52 11.57 3.00 -2.43
C ARG A 52 11.36 4.13 -1.42
N GLU A 53 10.17 4.74 -1.44
CA GLU A 53 9.90 5.87 -0.55
C GLU A 53 9.76 5.44 0.91
N LEU A 54 9.20 4.26 1.15
CA LEU A 54 9.01 3.76 2.50
C LEU A 54 10.16 2.88 2.99
N GLN A 55 11.17 2.66 2.14
CA GLN A 55 12.32 1.84 2.51
C GLN A 55 11.89 0.47 3.02
N CYS A 56 11.11 -0.23 2.22
CA CYS A 56 10.56 -1.53 2.59
C CYS A 56 10.48 -2.45 1.38
N THR A 57 10.09 -3.69 1.61
CA THR A 57 9.92 -4.69 0.56
C THR A 57 8.44 -4.85 0.22
N PRO A 58 8.12 -5.42 -0.95
CA PRO A 58 6.71 -5.71 -1.26
C PRO A 58 6.02 -6.59 -0.21
N GLY A 59 6.77 -7.49 0.43
CA GLY A 59 6.21 -8.33 1.48
C GLY A 59 5.80 -7.56 2.73
N ASP A 60 6.34 -6.37 2.93
CA ASP A 60 5.92 -5.51 4.03
C ASP A 60 4.59 -4.82 3.73
N ILE A 61 4.25 -4.70 2.44
CA ILE A 61 3.05 -3.98 2.00
C ILE A 61 1.93 -4.94 1.67
N LEU A 62 2.25 -6.08 1.05
CA LEU A 62 1.26 -7.07 0.61
C LEU A 62 1.40 -8.33 1.44
N GLU A 63 0.25 -8.86 1.85
CA GLU A 63 0.21 -10.05 2.68
C GLU A 63 -0.91 -10.96 2.19
N TYR A 64 -0.67 -12.27 2.24
CA TYR A 64 -1.72 -13.24 1.98
C TYR A 64 -2.28 -13.73 3.32
N ARG A 65 -3.60 -13.70 3.44
CA ARG A 65 -4.30 -14.26 4.58
C ARG A 65 -5.37 -15.21 4.08
N GLU A 66 -5.59 -16.29 4.82
CA GLU A 66 -6.70 -17.15 4.52
C GLU A 66 -8.01 -16.43 4.77
N ASP A 67 -9.02 -16.80 4.00
CA ASP A 67 -10.33 -16.19 4.11
C ASP A 67 -11.06 -16.77 5.33
N GLU A 68 -10.99 -16.07 6.44
CA GLU A 68 -11.57 -16.53 7.69
C GLU A 68 -13.10 -16.52 7.66
N ALA A 69 -13.69 -15.82 6.71
CA ALA A 69 -15.15 -15.82 6.59
C ALA A 69 -15.70 -17.19 6.29
N MET A 70 -14.85 -18.08 5.80
CA MET A 70 -15.23 -19.44 5.47
C MET A 70 -15.12 -20.41 6.64
N SER A 71 -14.49 -20.01 7.69
CA SER A 71 -14.29 -20.88 8.83
C SER A 71 -15.40 -20.76 9.88
#